data_4e349c9d9147cf58c5ec72f92d5eccaf
#
_entry.id   4e349c9d9147cf58c5ec72f92d5eccaf
#
_cell.length_a   1.000
_cell.length_b   1.000
_cell.length_c   1.000
_cell.angle_alpha   90.00
_cell.angle_beta   90.00
_cell.angle_gamma   90.00
#
_symmetry.space_group_name_H-M   'P 1'
#
loop_
_entity.id
_entity.type
_entity.pdbx_description
1 polymer ?
#
loop_
_entity_poly.entity_id
_entity_poly.type
_entity_poly.pdbx_seq_one_letter_code
_entity_poly.pdbx_strand_id
1 'polypeptide(L)'
;FVAKNTTAADLEKNASKYGYRVQSLNDISTAEHYVAGIHGTRDALKWLFEAKQGEVSPLYECGDNDHLLVIVLNAIHPQGFRAWDDAQVKEILKREVMKDKKAELLIAKLKGVSSIAAAQAKGAKVSTVNQITFASPAFVQATGAVEPALSGAVAATAAGKFSKAPVKGNAGVYVFQVVKKAMRAGSKYNELMVMQQTAQQNMQMVGNFMQDLILKANVVDNRYLFF
;
A
#
# COMPACT_ATOMS: atom_id res chain seq x y z
N PHE A 1 -21.87 6.70 -33.07
CA PHE A 1 -20.74 7.32 -32.34
C PHE A 1 -19.45 6.52 -32.58
N VAL A 2 -19.43 5.22 -32.30
CA VAL A 2 -18.23 4.35 -32.40
C VAL A 2 -17.66 4.38 -33.84
N ALA A 3 -18.47 4.23 -34.85
CA ALA A 3 -18.03 4.22 -36.25
C ALA A 3 -17.28 5.50 -36.69
N LYS A 4 -17.47 6.61 -36.00
CA LYS A 4 -16.81 7.90 -36.28
C LYS A 4 -15.63 8.20 -35.36
N ASN A 5 -15.48 7.44 -34.29
CA ASN A 5 -14.46 7.66 -33.27
C ASN A 5 -13.67 6.35 -33.06
N THR A 6 -12.70 6.14 -33.94
CA THR A 6 -11.94 4.87 -34.02
C THR A 6 -10.64 4.91 -33.22
N THR A 7 -10.34 6.03 -32.58
CA THR A 7 -9.15 6.18 -31.72
C THR A 7 -9.54 6.55 -30.29
N ALA A 8 -8.70 6.23 -29.32
CA ALA A 8 -8.87 6.61 -27.93
C ALA A 8 -9.08 8.13 -27.76
N ALA A 9 -8.27 8.92 -28.43
CA ALA A 9 -8.33 10.38 -28.35
C ALA A 9 -9.64 10.95 -28.89
N ASP A 10 -10.17 10.36 -29.98
CA ASP A 10 -11.45 10.78 -30.56
C ASP A 10 -12.60 10.42 -29.63
N LEU A 11 -12.56 9.23 -29.05
CA LEU A 11 -13.58 8.78 -28.09
C LEU A 11 -13.61 9.68 -26.85
N GLU A 12 -12.48 9.96 -26.22
CA GLU A 12 -12.39 10.83 -25.06
C GLU A 12 -12.89 12.25 -25.37
N LYS A 13 -12.39 12.83 -26.46
CA LYS A 13 -12.75 14.18 -26.89
C LYS A 13 -14.24 14.34 -27.20
N ASN A 14 -14.84 13.34 -27.82
CA ASN A 14 -16.21 13.43 -28.30
C ASN A 14 -17.25 12.85 -27.33
N ALA A 15 -16.86 11.96 -26.39
CA ALA A 15 -17.77 11.33 -25.43
C ALA A 15 -18.57 12.37 -24.62
N SER A 16 -17.90 13.39 -24.12
CA SER A 16 -18.52 14.44 -23.31
C SER A 16 -19.59 15.24 -24.06
N LYS A 17 -19.41 15.39 -25.39
CA LYS A 17 -20.38 16.12 -26.23
C LYS A 17 -21.72 15.39 -26.36
N TYR A 18 -21.68 14.07 -26.22
CA TYR A 18 -22.86 13.20 -26.29
C TYR A 18 -23.35 12.77 -24.92
N GLY A 19 -22.76 13.29 -23.82
CA GLY A 19 -23.13 12.94 -22.47
C GLY A 19 -22.67 11.54 -22.03
N TYR A 20 -21.73 10.93 -22.75
CA TYR A 20 -21.21 9.61 -22.39
C TYR A 20 -20.18 9.73 -21.28
N ARG A 21 -20.19 8.73 -20.40
CA ARG A 21 -19.23 8.65 -19.28
C ARG A 21 -17.97 7.93 -19.75
N VAL A 22 -16.83 8.59 -19.60
CA VAL A 22 -15.51 7.96 -19.79
C VAL A 22 -14.94 7.59 -18.43
N GLN A 23 -14.49 6.36 -18.30
CA GLN A 23 -13.85 5.85 -17.07
C GLN A 23 -12.56 5.14 -17.45
N SER A 24 -11.45 5.54 -16.84
CA SER A 24 -10.18 4.81 -16.94
C SER A 24 -10.14 3.72 -15.89
N LEU A 25 -9.91 2.49 -16.33
CA LEU A 25 -9.68 1.33 -15.46
C LEU A 25 -8.22 0.95 -15.57
N ASN A 26 -7.59 0.72 -14.44
CA ASN A 26 -6.21 0.28 -14.37
C ASN A 26 -6.17 -1.16 -13.90
N ASP A 27 -5.22 -1.92 -14.45
CA ASP A 27 -4.87 -3.25 -13.94
C ASP A 27 -5.97 -4.31 -14.00
N ILE A 28 -6.73 -4.32 -15.10
CA ILE A 28 -7.66 -5.42 -15.37
C ILE A 28 -6.84 -6.69 -15.60
N SER A 29 -7.11 -7.70 -14.79
CA SER A 29 -6.46 -9.01 -14.86
C SER A 29 -7.39 -10.07 -15.48
N THR A 30 -6.83 -11.21 -15.88
CA THR A 30 -7.60 -12.36 -16.39
C THR A 30 -8.50 -13.00 -15.34
N ALA A 31 -8.35 -12.63 -14.07
CA ALA A 31 -9.22 -13.07 -12.98
C ALA A 31 -10.49 -12.22 -12.82
N GLU A 32 -10.59 -11.10 -13.55
CA GLU A 32 -11.79 -10.25 -13.53
C GLU A 32 -12.95 -10.92 -14.25
N HIS A 33 -14.15 -10.77 -13.69
CA HIS A 33 -15.39 -11.30 -14.26
C HIS A 33 -16.24 -10.21 -14.92
N TYR A 34 -16.00 -8.95 -14.56
CA TYR A 34 -16.80 -7.80 -15.00
C TYR A 34 -15.92 -6.60 -15.34
N VAL A 35 -16.32 -5.82 -16.32
CA VAL A 35 -15.72 -4.53 -16.62
C VAL A 35 -16.46 -3.45 -15.84
N ALA A 36 -15.75 -2.65 -15.06
CA ALA A 36 -16.33 -1.55 -14.27
C ALA A 36 -17.48 -1.94 -13.33
N GLY A 37 -17.56 -3.22 -12.92
CA GLY A 37 -18.65 -3.73 -12.10
C GLY A 37 -19.96 -3.98 -12.86
N ILE A 38 -19.96 -3.90 -14.19
CA ILE A 38 -21.13 -4.13 -15.05
C ILE A 38 -21.20 -5.61 -15.37
N HIS A 39 -22.34 -6.24 -15.11
CA HIS A 39 -22.58 -7.65 -15.47
C HIS A 39 -22.69 -7.83 -16.99
N GLY A 40 -22.54 -9.08 -17.45
CA GLY A 40 -22.69 -9.40 -18.88
C GLY A 40 -21.58 -8.85 -19.78
N THR A 41 -20.39 -8.52 -19.22
CA THR A 41 -19.27 -7.93 -19.97
C THR A 41 -18.22 -8.96 -20.41
N ARG A 42 -18.55 -10.23 -20.43
CA ARG A 42 -17.61 -11.30 -20.75
C ARG A 42 -17.00 -11.19 -22.15
N ASP A 43 -17.80 -10.92 -23.16
CA ASP A 43 -17.31 -10.78 -24.54
C ASP A 43 -16.39 -9.58 -24.69
N ALA A 44 -16.67 -8.52 -23.94
CA ALA A 44 -15.82 -7.35 -23.85
C ALA A 44 -14.47 -7.67 -23.17
N LEU A 45 -14.46 -8.51 -22.13
CA LEU A 45 -13.23 -8.99 -21.50
C LEU A 45 -12.41 -9.89 -22.43
N LYS A 46 -13.05 -10.82 -23.13
CA LYS A 46 -12.35 -11.66 -24.13
C LYS A 46 -11.67 -10.80 -25.18
N TRP A 47 -12.41 -9.87 -25.74
CA TRP A 47 -11.84 -8.93 -26.72
C TRP A 47 -10.65 -8.16 -26.15
N LEU A 48 -10.76 -7.68 -24.89
CA LEU A 48 -9.71 -6.90 -24.23
C LEU A 48 -8.39 -7.65 -24.14
N PHE A 49 -8.42 -8.97 -23.88
CA PHE A 49 -7.22 -9.80 -23.77
C PHE A 49 -6.68 -10.29 -25.11
N GLU A 50 -7.43 -10.16 -26.19
CA GLU A 50 -7.02 -10.49 -27.56
C GLU A 50 -6.59 -9.25 -28.37
N ALA A 51 -7.02 -8.06 -27.95
CA ALA A 51 -6.80 -6.79 -28.64
C ALA A 51 -5.34 -6.33 -28.57
N LYS A 52 -4.97 -5.48 -29.52
CA LYS A 52 -3.69 -4.77 -29.51
C LYS A 52 -3.82 -3.41 -28.85
N GLN A 53 -2.72 -2.92 -28.32
CA GLN A 53 -2.68 -1.58 -27.76
C GLN A 53 -3.15 -0.52 -28.76
N GLY A 54 -4.06 0.34 -28.34
CA GLY A 54 -4.66 1.40 -29.14
C GLY A 54 -5.93 1.00 -29.90
N GLU A 55 -6.31 -0.28 -29.89
CA GLU A 55 -7.54 -0.73 -30.53
C GLU A 55 -8.78 -0.32 -29.75
N VAL A 56 -9.85 -0.08 -30.48
CA VAL A 56 -11.20 0.25 -29.98
C VAL A 56 -12.10 -0.95 -30.22
N SER A 57 -12.83 -1.36 -29.21
CA SER A 57 -13.75 -2.51 -29.30
C SER A 57 -14.99 -2.20 -30.16
N PRO A 58 -15.67 -3.25 -30.59
CA PRO A 58 -17.07 -3.13 -30.99
C PRO A 58 -17.94 -2.58 -29.84
N LEU A 59 -19.18 -2.24 -30.17
CA LEU A 59 -20.19 -1.90 -29.18
C LEU A 59 -20.72 -3.17 -28.53
N TYR A 60 -20.70 -3.23 -27.20
CA TYR A 60 -21.27 -4.32 -26.42
C TYR A 60 -22.54 -3.86 -25.71
N GLU A 61 -23.58 -4.68 -25.75
CA GLU A 61 -24.74 -4.56 -24.89
C GLU A 61 -24.51 -5.42 -23.64
N CYS A 62 -24.63 -4.84 -22.45
CA CYS A 62 -24.30 -5.47 -21.19
C CYS A 62 -25.23 -5.01 -20.07
N GLY A 63 -25.02 -5.52 -18.86
CA GLY A 63 -26.00 -5.41 -17.79
C GLY A 63 -27.22 -6.27 -18.12
N ASP A 64 -28.39 -5.79 -17.77
CA ASP A 64 -29.69 -6.36 -18.18
C ASP A 64 -30.19 -5.69 -19.47
N ASN A 65 -29.30 -5.46 -20.46
CA ASN A 65 -29.49 -4.69 -21.69
C ASN A 65 -29.75 -3.19 -21.45
N ASP A 66 -29.30 -2.68 -20.35
CA ASP A 66 -29.44 -1.28 -19.95
C ASP A 66 -28.13 -0.47 -20.09
N HIS A 67 -27.01 -1.15 -20.42
CA HIS A 67 -25.71 -0.52 -20.62
C HIS A 67 -25.15 -0.83 -22.00
N LEU A 68 -24.53 0.19 -22.59
CA LEU A 68 -23.71 0.08 -23.80
C LEU A 68 -22.26 0.36 -23.45
N LEU A 69 -21.37 -0.55 -23.81
CA LEU A 69 -19.96 -0.50 -23.46
C LEU A 69 -19.10 -0.48 -24.70
N VAL A 70 -18.13 0.43 -24.74
CA VAL A 70 -17.01 0.45 -25.70
C VAL A 70 -15.73 0.56 -24.89
N ILE A 71 -14.75 -0.24 -25.24
CA ILE A 71 -13.46 -0.32 -24.56
C ILE A 71 -12.35 0.14 -25.51
N VAL A 72 -11.36 0.80 -24.94
CA VAL A 72 -10.10 1.12 -25.61
C VAL A 72 -8.97 0.54 -24.79
N LEU A 73 -8.11 -0.26 -25.42
CA LEU A 73 -6.93 -0.80 -24.77
C LEU A 73 -5.77 0.20 -24.85
N ASN A 74 -5.56 0.96 -23.78
CA ASN A 74 -4.54 2.00 -23.75
C ASN A 74 -3.13 1.45 -23.51
N ALA A 75 -2.99 0.43 -22.68
CA ALA A 75 -1.69 -0.13 -22.33
C ALA A 75 -1.79 -1.62 -21.96
N ILE A 76 -0.72 -2.35 -22.27
CA ILE A 76 -0.54 -3.74 -21.85
C ILE A 76 0.66 -3.75 -20.88
N HIS A 77 0.43 -4.23 -19.67
CA HIS A 77 1.50 -4.40 -18.68
C HIS A 77 1.96 -5.86 -18.69
N PRO A 78 3.20 -6.15 -19.13
CA PRO A 78 3.73 -7.50 -19.06
C PRO A 78 3.91 -7.93 -17.61
N GLN A 79 3.91 -9.23 -17.38
CA GLN A 79 4.20 -9.81 -16.05
C GLN A 79 5.58 -9.33 -15.55
N GLY A 80 5.65 -8.85 -14.31
CA GLY A 80 6.90 -8.39 -13.70
C GLY A 80 6.74 -7.09 -12.92
N PHE A 81 7.85 -6.43 -12.68
CA PHE A 81 7.85 -5.12 -12.03
C PHE A 81 7.57 -4.02 -13.05
N ARG A 82 6.72 -3.10 -12.68
CA ARG A 82 6.48 -1.90 -13.50
C ARG A 82 7.72 -1.03 -13.58
N ALA A 83 7.87 -0.36 -14.70
CA ALA A 83 8.96 0.58 -14.92
C ALA A 83 8.86 1.75 -13.90
N TRP A 84 10.00 2.27 -13.49
CA TRP A 84 10.08 3.37 -12.51
C TRP A 84 9.44 4.68 -13.03
N ASP A 85 9.34 4.84 -14.34
CA ASP A 85 8.76 5.99 -15.04
C ASP A 85 7.26 5.87 -15.32
N ASP A 86 6.67 4.70 -15.02
CA ASP A 86 5.22 4.55 -14.97
C ASP A 86 4.60 5.60 -14.04
N ALA A 87 3.53 6.24 -14.49
CA ALA A 87 2.93 7.39 -13.79
C ALA A 87 2.53 7.05 -12.34
N GLN A 88 1.98 5.86 -12.11
CA GLN A 88 1.57 5.42 -10.77
C GLN A 88 2.78 5.10 -9.89
N VAL A 89 3.77 4.39 -10.45
CA VAL A 89 5.01 4.04 -9.74
C VAL A 89 5.78 5.31 -9.40
N LYS A 90 5.88 6.25 -10.32
CA LYS A 90 6.56 7.53 -10.12
C LYS A 90 5.98 8.35 -8.97
N GLU A 91 4.66 8.42 -8.86
CA GLU A 91 4.02 9.13 -7.74
C GLU A 91 4.24 8.44 -6.39
N ILE A 92 4.27 7.10 -6.36
CA ILE A 92 4.60 6.33 -5.16
C ILE A 92 6.06 6.58 -4.77
N LEU A 93 6.99 6.42 -5.71
CA LEU A 93 8.41 6.63 -5.48
C LEU A 93 8.71 8.06 -5.02
N LYS A 94 8.09 9.06 -5.65
CA LYS A 94 8.23 10.46 -5.25
C LYS A 94 7.82 10.70 -3.79
N ARG A 95 6.71 10.11 -3.36
CA ARG A 95 6.25 10.22 -1.96
C ARG A 95 7.24 9.58 -0.99
N GLU A 96 7.74 8.39 -1.30
CA GLU A 96 8.70 7.68 -0.44
C GLU A 96 10.05 8.43 -0.39
N VAL A 97 10.59 8.85 -1.53
CA VAL A 97 11.82 9.63 -1.58
C VAL A 97 11.69 10.96 -0.84
N MET A 98 10.55 11.65 -0.99
CA MET A 98 10.30 12.89 -0.23
C MET A 98 10.23 12.65 1.28
N LYS A 99 9.62 11.55 1.70
CA LYS A 99 9.56 11.13 3.11
C LYS A 99 10.97 10.87 3.66
N ASP A 100 11.78 10.17 2.90
CA ASP A 100 13.16 9.86 3.28
C ASP A 100 14.01 11.11 3.37
N LYS A 101 13.96 12.01 2.40
CA LYS A 101 14.65 13.29 2.42
C LYS A 101 14.24 14.19 3.60
N LYS A 102 12.94 14.25 3.89
CA LYS A 102 12.43 14.95 5.07
C LYS A 102 12.96 14.33 6.36
N ALA A 103 13.02 13.01 6.45
CA ALA A 103 13.57 12.32 7.62
C ALA A 103 15.06 12.62 7.80
N GLU A 104 15.86 12.61 6.72
CA GLU A 104 17.29 12.98 6.75
C GLU A 104 17.49 14.41 7.30
N LEU A 105 16.71 15.37 6.81
CA LEU A 105 16.77 16.76 7.29
C LEU A 105 16.41 16.88 8.78
N LEU A 106 15.38 16.15 9.22
CA LEU A 106 14.98 16.16 10.63
C LEU A 106 16.01 15.47 11.52
N ILE A 107 16.63 14.38 11.06
CA ILE A 107 17.74 13.71 11.77
C ILE A 107 18.91 14.68 11.91
N ALA A 108 19.30 15.37 10.85
CA ALA A 108 20.37 16.36 10.90
C ALA A 108 20.03 17.51 11.88
N LYS A 109 18.79 18.01 11.85
CA LYS A 109 18.32 19.05 12.77
C LYS A 109 18.35 18.61 14.23
N LEU A 110 17.99 17.35 14.52
CA LEU A 110 17.92 16.79 15.87
C LEU A 110 19.24 16.16 16.35
N LYS A 111 20.26 16.12 15.50
CA LYS A 111 21.58 15.60 15.86
C LYS A 111 22.15 16.38 17.06
N GLY A 112 22.70 15.66 18.03
CA GLY A 112 23.30 16.24 19.23
C GLY A 112 22.29 16.72 20.29
N VAL A 113 21.00 16.53 20.08
CA VAL A 113 19.97 16.81 21.11
C VAL A 113 20.08 15.77 22.22
N SER A 114 20.21 16.24 23.46
CA SER A 114 20.42 15.41 24.66
C SER A 114 19.32 15.57 25.72
N SER A 115 18.31 16.40 25.47
CA SER A 115 17.20 16.62 26.39
C SER A 115 15.90 16.95 25.67
N ILE A 116 14.77 16.73 26.35
CA ILE A 116 13.45 17.09 25.84
C ILE A 116 13.33 18.59 25.58
N ALA A 117 13.86 19.43 26.51
CA ALA A 117 13.83 20.88 26.35
C ALA A 117 14.62 21.35 25.11
N ALA A 118 15.79 20.75 24.84
CA ALA A 118 16.57 21.04 23.64
C ALA A 118 15.84 20.59 22.36
N ALA A 119 15.08 19.49 22.40
CA ALA A 119 14.26 19.06 21.28
C ALA A 119 13.12 20.06 21.01
N GLN A 120 12.43 20.51 22.05
CA GLN A 120 11.36 21.51 21.95
C GLN A 120 11.87 22.83 21.37
N ALA A 121 13.04 23.29 21.79
CA ALA A 121 13.69 24.50 21.25
C ALA A 121 13.95 24.40 19.73
N LYS A 122 14.13 23.19 19.22
CA LYS A 122 14.24 22.90 17.79
C LYS A 122 12.88 22.66 17.09
N GLY A 123 11.76 22.88 17.80
CA GLY A 123 10.39 22.76 17.28
C GLY A 123 9.81 21.35 17.33
N ALA A 124 10.38 20.44 18.11
CA ALA A 124 9.79 19.13 18.30
C ALA A 124 8.54 19.19 19.19
N LYS A 125 7.51 18.42 18.84
CA LYS A 125 6.33 18.21 19.68
C LYS A 125 6.62 17.12 20.69
N VAL A 126 6.24 17.31 21.95
CA VAL A 126 6.46 16.35 23.02
C VAL A 126 5.15 15.64 23.35
N SER A 127 5.21 14.33 23.45
CA SER A 127 4.12 13.48 23.92
C SER A 127 4.67 12.34 24.75
N THR A 128 3.84 11.77 25.61
CA THR A 128 4.18 10.61 26.42
C THR A 128 3.53 9.37 25.82
N VAL A 129 4.32 8.32 25.63
CA VAL A 129 3.83 7.02 25.18
C VAL A 129 4.06 6.02 26.30
N ASN A 130 3.00 5.33 26.69
CA ASN A 130 3.01 4.36 27.78
C ASN A 130 2.89 2.92 27.25
N GLN A 131 3.34 1.96 28.05
CA GLN A 131 3.16 0.52 27.82
C GLN A 131 3.72 0.02 26.49
N ILE A 132 4.88 0.51 26.10
CA ILE A 132 5.58 0.04 24.89
C ILE A 132 6.12 -1.36 25.14
N THR A 133 5.75 -2.31 24.29
CA THR A 133 6.27 -3.68 24.27
C THR A 133 6.54 -4.10 22.84
N PHE A 134 7.22 -5.24 22.61
CA PHE A 134 7.37 -5.78 21.26
C PHE A 134 6.05 -6.29 20.67
N ALA A 135 5.16 -6.83 21.53
CA ALA A 135 3.82 -7.26 21.11
C ALA A 135 2.86 -6.08 20.87
N SER A 136 3.11 -4.94 21.53
CA SER A 136 2.35 -3.70 21.35
C SER A 136 3.35 -2.56 21.13
N PRO A 137 3.75 -2.32 19.88
CA PRO A 137 4.70 -1.27 19.54
C PRO A 137 4.19 0.12 19.88
N ALA A 138 5.11 1.07 19.97
CA ALA A 138 4.80 2.46 20.30
C ALA A 138 3.81 3.05 19.27
N PHE A 139 2.63 3.43 19.71
CA PHE A 139 1.70 4.24 18.96
C PHE A 139 1.89 5.71 19.33
N VAL A 140 2.29 6.53 18.36
CA VAL A 140 2.51 7.96 18.56
C VAL A 140 1.29 8.73 18.12
N GLN A 141 0.49 9.18 19.08
CA GLN A 141 -0.79 9.86 18.79
C GLN A 141 -0.62 11.10 17.92
N ALA A 142 0.47 11.85 18.10
CA ALA A 142 0.75 13.06 17.32
C ALA A 142 0.93 12.81 15.81
N THR A 143 1.32 11.61 15.42
CA THR A 143 1.49 11.19 14.01
C THR A 143 0.45 10.17 13.56
N GLY A 144 -0.34 9.63 14.49
CA GLY A 144 -1.33 8.59 14.23
C GLY A 144 -0.73 7.26 13.77
N ALA A 145 0.56 7.02 14.02
CA ALA A 145 1.28 5.87 13.48
C ALA A 145 1.85 4.96 14.57
N VAL A 146 1.91 3.68 14.24
CA VAL A 146 2.64 2.66 14.99
C VAL A 146 4.11 2.70 14.55
N GLU A 147 5.02 2.77 15.54
CA GLU A 147 6.44 3.00 15.33
C GLU A 147 7.32 1.87 15.91
N PRO A 148 7.49 0.76 15.18
CA PRO A 148 8.29 -0.37 15.64
C PRO A 148 9.75 -0.03 15.88
N ALA A 149 10.33 0.83 15.03
CA ALA A 149 11.72 1.29 15.16
C ALA A 149 11.94 2.06 16.48
N LEU A 150 10.94 2.88 16.88
CA LEU A 150 10.96 3.56 18.17
C LEU A 150 10.90 2.56 19.32
N SER A 151 10.05 1.53 19.23
CA SER A 151 9.96 0.48 20.25
C SER A 151 11.28 -0.25 20.46
N GLY A 152 11.96 -0.61 19.38
CA GLY A 152 13.28 -1.24 19.43
C GLY A 152 14.33 -0.33 20.08
N ALA A 153 14.35 0.95 19.72
CA ALA A 153 15.27 1.94 20.30
C ALA A 153 15.00 2.16 21.80
N VAL A 154 13.73 2.24 22.21
CA VAL A 154 13.33 2.34 23.62
C VAL A 154 13.75 1.10 24.40
N ALA A 155 13.59 -0.10 23.82
CA ALA A 155 14.02 -1.34 24.45
C ALA A 155 15.54 -1.37 24.70
N ALA A 156 16.34 -0.82 23.79
CA ALA A 156 17.79 -0.75 23.90
C ALA A 156 18.30 0.36 24.84
N THR A 157 17.45 1.32 25.21
CA THR A 157 17.85 2.48 26.06
C THR A 157 17.51 2.23 27.52
N ALA A 158 18.42 2.46 28.44
CA ALA A 158 18.20 2.25 29.88
C ALA A 158 17.18 3.27 30.45
N ALA A 159 16.51 2.90 31.54
CA ALA A 159 15.62 3.80 32.25
C ALA A 159 16.36 5.07 32.74
N GLY A 160 15.70 6.21 32.66
CA GLY A 160 16.28 7.54 33.00
C GLY A 160 17.15 8.12 31.90
N LYS A 161 17.49 7.38 30.82
CA LYS A 161 18.40 7.85 29.78
C LYS A 161 17.64 8.42 28.57
N PHE A 162 18.30 9.38 27.93
CA PHE A 162 17.86 9.97 26.64
C PHE A 162 18.38 9.13 25.47
N SER A 163 17.69 9.18 24.33
CA SER A 163 18.12 8.50 23.11
C SER A 163 19.49 8.96 22.64
N LYS A 164 20.34 8.02 22.23
CA LYS A 164 21.70 8.34 21.74
C LYS A 164 21.69 9.09 20.41
N ALA A 165 20.69 8.84 19.59
CA ALA A 165 20.51 9.44 18.27
C ALA A 165 19.02 9.56 17.93
N PRO A 166 18.67 10.43 16.98
CA PRO A 166 17.33 10.46 16.42
C PRO A 166 16.98 9.13 15.73
N VAL A 167 15.77 8.66 15.92
CA VAL A 167 15.25 7.41 15.36
C VAL A 167 14.27 7.73 14.23
N LYS A 168 14.53 7.23 13.04
CA LYS A 168 13.59 7.30 11.92
C LYS A 168 12.49 6.26 12.14
N GLY A 169 11.27 6.72 12.21
CA GLY A 169 10.08 5.86 12.26
C GLY A 169 9.31 5.86 10.95
N ASN A 170 8.10 5.30 10.99
CA ASN A 170 7.20 5.22 9.83
C ASN A 170 6.64 6.60 9.43
N ALA A 171 6.25 7.42 10.40
CA ALA A 171 5.60 8.70 10.17
C ALA A 171 6.38 9.91 10.73
N GLY A 172 7.56 9.69 11.35
CA GLY A 172 8.32 10.78 11.93
C GLY A 172 9.75 10.40 12.32
N VAL A 173 10.45 11.42 12.83
CA VAL A 173 11.77 11.26 13.45
C VAL A 173 11.63 11.58 14.92
N TYR A 174 12.13 10.70 15.76
CA TYR A 174 11.92 10.73 17.21
C TYR A 174 13.22 10.82 17.98
N VAL A 175 13.23 11.65 19.01
CA VAL A 175 14.16 11.59 20.14
C VAL A 175 13.31 11.37 21.39
N PHE A 176 13.79 10.59 22.35
CA PHE A 176 12.99 10.20 23.49
C PHE A 176 13.83 10.07 24.75
N GLN A 177 13.16 10.14 25.89
CA GLN A 177 13.71 9.78 27.18
C GLN A 177 12.90 8.63 27.77
N VAL A 178 13.57 7.58 28.22
CA VAL A 178 12.92 6.46 28.88
C VAL A 178 12.73 6.81 30.36
N VAL A 179 11.51 7.12 30.76
CA VAL A 179 11.21 7.49 32.13
C VAL A 179 11.29 6.27 33.05
N LYS A 180 10.64 5.18 32.70
CA LYS A 180 10.55 3.98 33.53
C LYS A 180 10.55 2.72 32.63
N LYS A 181 11.24 1.69 33.10
CA LYS A 181 11.12 0.31 32.60
C LYS A 181 10.72 -0.57 33.78
N ALA A 182 9.74 -1.40 33.55
CA ALA A 182 9.31 -2.38 34.55
C ALA A 182 8.91 -3.67 33.84
N MET A 183 9.22 -4.79 34.46
CA MET A 183 8.61 -6.05 34.05
C MET A 183 7.15 -6.05 34.54
N ARG A 184 6.26 -6.60 33.73
CA ARG A 184 4.87 -6.78 34.12
C ARG A 184 4.84 -7.70 35.36
N ALA A 185 4.16 -7.25 36.43
CA ALA A 185 4.02 -8.04 37.62
C ALA A 185 3.40 -9.42 37.31
N GLY A 186 4.00 -10.49 37.84
CA GLY A 186 3.54 -11.85 37.56
C GLY A 186 3.95 -12.47 36.23
N SER A 187 4.62 -11.71 35.32
CA SER A 187 5.11 -12.25 34.06
C SER A 187 6.46 -12.96 34.26
N LYS A 188 6.41 -14.27 34.37
CA LYS A 188 7.62 -15.10 34.19
C LYS A 188 7.64 -15.55 32.70
N TYR A 189 8.82 -15.53 32.12
CA TYR A 189 9.00 -16.13 30.79
C TYR A 189 8.59 -17.60 30.85
N ASN A 190 7.63 -17.95 30.01
CA ASN A 190 7.17 -19.33 29.85
C ASN A 190 7.31 -19.69 28.36
N GLU A 191 8.30 -20.50 28.08
CA GLU A 191 8.65 -20.91 26.72
C GLU A 191 7.48 -21.58 26.01
N LEU A 192 6.77 -22.47 26.69
CA LEU A 192 5.61 -23.18 26.12
C LEU A 192 4.50 -22.22 25.71
N MET A 193 4.20 -21.21 26.55
CA MET A 193 3.17 -20.21 26.25
C MET A 193 3.60 -19.33 25.08
N VAL A 194 4.87 -18.94 25.01
CA VAL A 194 5.40 -18.15 23.87
C VAL A 194 5.36 -18.97 22.58
N MET A 195 5.72 -20.24 22.62
CA MET A 195 5.63 -21.14 21.46
C MET A 195 4.18 -21.30 20.99
N GLN A 196 3.23 -21.50 21.89
CA GLN A 196 1.81 -21.61 21.53
C GLN A 196 1.28 -20.31 20.92
N GLN A 197 1.63 -19.16 21.49
CA GLN A 197 1.20 -17.86 20.97
C GLN A 197 1.81 -17.60 19.60
N THR A 198 3.09 -17.92 19.39
CA THR A 198 3.77 -17.81 18.09
C THR A 198 3.14 -18.76 17.06
N ALA A 199 2.83 -19.99 17.44
CA ALA A 199 2.17 -20.95 16.57
C ALA A 199 0.78 -20.44 16.14
N GLN A 200 -0.01 -19.86 17.05
CA GLN A 200 -1.30 -19.26 16.71
C GLN A 200 -1.17 -18.07 15.76
N GLN A 201 -0.18 -17.19 15.98
CA GLN A 201 0.10 -16.08 15.06
C GLN A 201 0.52 -16.58 13.67
N ASN A 202 1.37 -17.60 13.62
CA ASN A 202 1.79 -18.21 12.36
C ASN A 202 0.62 -18.86 11.62
N MET A 203 -0.30 -19.51 12.32
CA MET A 203 -1.51 -20.07 11.70
C MET A 203 -2.41 -18.99 11.07
N GLN A 204 -2.48 -17.80 11.62
CA GLN A 204 -3.20 -16.68 11.00
C GLN A 204 -2.53 -16.19 9.70
N MET A 205 -1.23 -16.40 9.57
CA MET A 205 -0.48 -16.06 8.34
C MET A 205 -0.61 -17.12 7.22
N VAL A 206 -1.14 -18.30 7.52
CA VAL A 206 -1.30 -19.39 6.52
C VAL A 206 -2.18 -18.98 5.33
N GLY A 207 -3.12 -18.06 5.53
CA GLY A 207 -3.92 -17.50 4.44
C GLY A 207 -3.08 -16.85 3.33
N ASN A 208 -1.99 -16.19 3.70
CA ASN A 208 -1.06 -15.56 2.76
C ASN A 208 -0.16 -16.59 2.06
N PHE A 209 0.10 -17.73 2.71
CA PHE A 209 0.91 -18.81 2.16
C PHE A 209 0.31 -19.43 0.89
N MET A 210 -1.01 -19.53 0.81
CA MET A 210 -1.69 -20.00 -0.40
C MET A 210 -1.48 -19.07 -1.59
N GLN A 211 -1.48 -17.76 -1.38
CA GLN A 211 -1.17 -16.80 -2.43
C GLN A 211 0.28 -16.92 -2.89
N ASP A 212 1.22 -17.08 -1.97
CA ASP A 212 2.63 -17.32 -2.29
C ASP A 212 2.84 -18.61 -3.08
N LEU A 213 2.10 -19.68 -2.76
CA LEU A 213 2.13 -20.93 -3.52
C LEU A 213 1.58 -20.76 -4.94
N ILE A 214 0.47 -20.05 -5.11
CA ILE A 214 -0.11 -19.75 -6.42
C ILE A 214 0.87 -18.95 -7.28
N LEU A 215 1.51 -17.94 -6.71
CA LEU A 215 2.52 -17.13 -7.38
C LEU A 215 3.74 -17.97 -7.78
N LYS A 216 4.26 -18.82 -6.88
CA LYS A 216 5.41 -19.70 -7.14
C LYS A 216 5.10 -20.81 -8.13
N ALA A 217 3.88 -21.32 -8.12
CA ALA A 217 3.42 -22.36 -9.05
C ALA A 217 3.15 -21.81 -10.45
N ASN A 218 3.24 -20.48 -10.64
CA ASN A 218 2.95 -19.81 -11.90
C ASN A 218 1.59 -20.24 -12.50
N VAL A 219 0.56 -20.25 -11.66
CA VAL A 219 -0.79 -20.64 -12.06
C VAL A 219 -1.32 -19.66 -13.10
N VAL A 220 -1.66 -20.14 -14.27
CA VAL A 220 -2.31 -19.36 -15.33
C VAL A 220 -3.81 -19.55 -15.22
N ASP A 221 -4.54 -18.48 -14.96
CA ASP A 221 -5.99 -18.50 -14.91
C ASP A 221 -6.58 -18.23 -16.30
N ASN A 222 -7.04 -19.30 -16.94
CA ASN A 222 -7.67 -19.23 -18.26
C ASN A 222 -9.20 -19.29 -18.20
N ARG A 223 -9.81 -19.13 -17.03
CA ARG A 223 -11.27 -19.21 -16.86
C ARG A 223 -11.98 -18.17 -17.69
N TYR A 224 -11.38 -17.01 -17.93
CA TYR A 224 -11.96 -15.97 -18.80
C TYR A 224 -12.26 -16.44 -20.23
N LEU A 225 -11.62 -17.54 -20.71
CA LEU A 225 -11.89 -18.12 -22.01
C LEU A 225 -13.18 -18.96 -22.03
N PHE A 226 -13.62 -19.46 -20.87
CA PHE A 226 -14.67 -20.47 -20.77
C PHE A 226 -15.90 -20.00 -19.98
N PHE A 227 -15.74 -19.08 -19.03
CA PHE A 227 -16.81 -18.65 -18.12
C PHE A 227 -17.07 -17.15 -18.14
#